data_a3b69fea5829cfd2e84a2a4b147560d9
#
_entry.id   a3b69fea5829cfd2e84a2a4b147560d9
#
_cell.length_a   1.000
_cell.length_b   1.000
_cell.length_c   1.000
_cell.angle_alpha   90.00
_cell.angle_beta   90.00
_cell.angle_gamma   90.00
#
_symmetry.space_group_name_H-M   'P 1'
#
loop_
_entity.id
_entity.type
_entity.pdbx_description
1 polymer ?
#
loop_
_entity_poly.entity_id
_entity_poly.type
_entity_poly.pdbx_seq_one_letter_code
_entity_poly.pdbx_strand_id
1 'polypeptide(L)'
;MSLSQKVAKEAEIIPEEEKPTHPAKPKDFEESPAFDIVILFSGGADSVLMVEMANAFNKIPYCVLIDYEQLHIAELRTAKNYLRDNEVPFRVVKLHDLAVQSGLTGRGEKGRFEGVHEMHVPSRNLMFVGIAASIAEDMGVDTIWYGADFSDFINQFPDCMQPWFGAMNEVLKINGPNPIRLEAPLAGLTKETILNMLKKRGVDEKEIFSGYGDL
;
A
#
# COMPACT_ATOMS: atom_id res chain seq x y z
N MET A 1 -40.06 -5.56 -16.07
CA MET A 1 -38.65 -5.59 -16.41
C MET A 1 -37.84 -5.75 -15.14
N SER A 2 -36.97 -6.76 -15.07
CA SER A 2 -36.08 -6.95 -13.93
C SER A 2 -34.99 -5.87 -13.89
N LEU A 3 -34.35 -5.66 -12.73
CA LEU A 3 -33.25 -4.69 -12.57
C LEU A 3 -32.11 -5.01 -13.56
N SER A 4 -31.81 -6.29 -13.77
CA SER A 4 -30.82 -6.75 -14.74
C SER A 4 -31.15 -6.39 -16.19
N GLN A 5 -32.43 -6.39 -16.58
CA GLN A 5 -32.86 -5.97 -17.91
C GLN A 5 -32.79 -4.46 -18.12
N LYS A 6 -32.95 -3.66 -17.03
CA LYS A 6 -32.75 -2.20 -17.08
C LYS A 6 -31.26 -1.86 -17.23
N VAL A 7 -30.39 -2.52 -16.46
CA VAL A 7 -28.93 -2.31 -16.51
C VAL A 7 -28.37 -2.69 -17.88
N ALA A 8 -28.81 -3.81 -18.47
CA ALA A 8 -28.38 -4.21 -19.82
C ALA A 8 -28.80 -3.19 -20.90
N LYS A 9 -29.96 -2.55 -20.75
CA LYS A 9 -30.44 -1.55 -21.71
C LYS A 9 -29.73 -0.20 -21.60
N GLU A 10 -29.26 0.17 -20.38
CA GLU A 10 -28.43 1.36 -20.18
C GLU A 10 -26.98 1.15 -20.65
N ALA A 11 -26.46 -0.06 -20.58
CA ALA A 11 -25.11 -0.40 -21.05
C ALA A 11 -24.94 -0.30 -22.60
N GLU A 12 -26.05 -0.40 -23.36
CA GLU A 12 -26.03 -0.25 -24.84
C GLU A 12 -25.96 1.22 -25.30
N ILE A 13 -26.08 2.20 -24.40
CA ILE A 13 -26.19 3.64 -24.75
C ILE A 13 -24.86 4.37 -24.60
N ILE A 14 -23.77 3.73 -24.16
CA ILE A 14 -22.48 4.39 -24.08
C ILE A 14 -21.85 4.48 -25.49
N PRO A 15 -21.67 5.67 -26.06
CA PRO A 15 -21.02 5.84 -27.37
C PRO A 15 -19.62 5.22 -27.36
N GLU A 16 -19.19 4.62 -28.46
CA GLU A 16 -17.89 3.98 -28.56
C GLU A 16 -16.70 4.95 -28.33
N GLU A 17 -16.94 6.24 -28.49
CA GLU A 17 -15.96 7.31 -28.31
C GLU A 17 -15.64 7.60 -26.82
N GLU A 18 -16.44 7.15 -25.87
CA GLU A 18 -16.23 7.35 -24.42
C GLU A 18 -15.62 6.15 -23.70
N LYS A 19 -15.27 5.09 -24.42
CA LYS A 19 -14.51 4.00 -23.79
C LYS A 19 -13.15 4.54 -23.37
N PRO A 20 -12.78 4.45 -22.08
CA PRO A 20 -11.45 4.88 -21.66
C PRO A 20 -10.41 4.09 -22.47
N THR A 21 -9.64 4.81 -23.28
CA THR A 21 -8.48 4.22 -23.93
C THR A 21 -7.52 3.82 -22.82
N HIS A 22 -7.43 2.52 -22.54
CA HIS A 22 -6.36 2.02 -21.70
C HIS A 22 -5.05 2.55 -22.29
N PRO A 23 -4.20 3.22 -21.50
CA PRO A 23 -2.88 3.56 -21.98
C PRO A 23 -2.26 2.27 -22.54
N ALA A 24 -1.81 2.34 -23.79
CA ALA A 24 -1.13 1.20 -24.40
C ALA A 24 -0.07 0.70 -23.42
N LYS A 25 -0.03 -0.63 -23.20
CA LYS A 25 1.04 -1.23 -22.37
C LYS A 25 2.35 -0.61 -22.86
N PRO A 26 3.18 -0.08 -21.96
CA PRO A 26 4.49 0.43 -22.36
C PRO A 26 5.18 -0.66 -23.18
N LYS A 27 5.70 -0.30 -24.35
CA LYS A 27 6.31 -1.27 -25.29
C LYS A 27 7.58 -1.95 -24.76
N ASP A 28 7.99 -1.62 -23.54
CA ASP A 28 9.22 -2.06 -22.89
C ASP A 28 9.02 -3.24 -21.92
N PHE A 29 7.86 -3.93 -21.96
CA PHE A 29 7.60 -5.16 -21.20
C PHE A 29 7.98 -6.44 -21.98
N GLU A 30 9.06 -6.39 -22.77
CA GLU A 30 9.77 -7.61 -23.17
C GLU A 30 10.65 -8.02 -21.98
N GLU A 31 10.26 -9.06 -21.28
CA GLU A 31 10.89 -9.62 -20.08
C GLU A 31 10.89 -8.68 -18.84
N SER A 32 9.70 -8.40 -18.31
CA SER A 32 9.62 -7.86 -16.94
C SER A 32 10.35 -8.80 -16.00
N PRO A 33 11.31 -8.31 -15.19
CA PRO A 33 11.94 -9.16 -14.20
C PRO A 33 10.84 -9.79 -13.35
N ALA A 34 10.93 -11.09 -13.08
CA ALA A 34 10.01 -11.76 -12.18
C ALA A 34 10.19 -11.12 -10.79
N PHE A 35 9.12 -10.48 -10.27
CA PHE A 35 9.10 -9.97 -8.91
C PHE A 35 8.59 -11.05 -7.98
N ASP A 36 9.18 -11.12 -6.77
CA ASP A 36 8.78 -12.09 -5.76
C ASP A 36 7.73 -11.56 -4.80
N ILE A 37 7.72 -10.23 -4.59
CA ILE A 37 6.90 -9.59 -3.55
C ILE A 37 6.46 -8.21 -4.01
N VAL A 38 5.19 -7.87 -3.76
CA VAL A 38 4.71 -6.49 -3.80
C VAL A 38 4.77 -5.90 -2.39
N ILE A 39 5.39 -4.74 -2.21
CA ILE A 39 5.50 -4.04 -0.93
C ILE A 39 4.66 -2.76 -0.97
N LEU A 40 3.71 -2.60 -0.03
CA LEU A 40 3.07 -1.32 0.24
C LEU A 40 4.09 -0.41 0.93
N PHE A 41 4.58 0.59 0.18
CA PHE A 41 5.72 1.41 0.57
C PHE A 41 5.32 2.86 0.86
N SER A 42 5.55 3.30 2.09
CA SER A 42 5.27 4.68 2.52
C SER A 42 6.52 5.58 2.59
N GLY A 43 7.71 5.00 2.69
CA GLY A 43 8.97 5.71 2.96
C GLY A 43 9.30 5.84 4.45
N GLY A 44 8.42 5.38 5.32
CA GLY A 44 8.69 5.24 6.75
C GLY A 44 9.58 4.03 7.05
N ALA A 45 10.15 4.00 8.27
CA ALA A 45 11.12 2.99 8.71
C ALA A 45 10.65 1.55 8.44
N ASP A 46 9.37 1.25 8.66
CA ASP A 46 8.81 -0.08 8.46
C ASP A 46 8.90 -0.52 7.00
N SER A 47 8.45 0.34 6.09
CA SER A 47 8.46 0.04 4.66
C SER A 47 9.89 -0.04 4.09
N VAL A 48 10.81 0.79 4.59
CA VAL A 48 12.23 0.72 4.23
C VAL A 48 12.83 -0.59 4.73
N LEU A 49 12.56 -1.00 5.98
CA LEU A 49 13.05 -2.27 6.50
C LEU A 49 12.51 -3.47 5.70
N MET A 50 11.27 -3.42 5.22
CA MET A 50 10.73 -4.49 4.36
C MET A 50 11.52 -4.64 3.07
N VAL A 51 11.92 -3.54 2.41
CA VAL A 51 12.78 -3.59 1.21
C VAL A 51 14.13 -4.20 1.56
N GLU A 52 14.76 -3.76 2.65
CA GLU A 52 16.04 -4.29 3.11
C GLU A 52 15.97 -5.79 3.45
N MET A 53 14.85 -6.23 4.02
CA MET A 53 14.62 -7.66 4.30
C MET A 53 14.42 -8.46 3.01
N ALA A 54 13.66 -7.94 2.04
CA ALA A 54 13.48 -8.61 0.75
C ALA A 54 14.84 -8.85 0.08
N ASN A 55 15.68 -7.82 0.02
CA ASN A 55 17.03 -7.91 -0.53
C ASN A 55 17.90 -8.94 0.24
N ALA A 56 17.83 -8.94 1.58
CA ALA A 56 18.57 -9.90 2.41
C ALA A 56 18.11 -11.36 2.20
N PHE A 57 16.88 -11.57 1.78
CA PHE A 57 16.31 -12.89 1.44
C PHE A 57 16.47 -13.23 -0.05
N ASN A 58 17.23 -12.45 -0.82
CA ASN A 58 17.39 -12.58 -2.27
C ASN A 58 16.04 -12.58 -3.02
N LYS A 59 15.11 -11.77 -2.55
CA LYS A 59 13.80 -11.56 -3.19
C LYS A 59 13.81 -10.22 -3.91
N ILE A 60 13.17 -10.18 -5.08
CA ILE A 60 13.06 -8.98 -5.90
C ILE A 60 11.75 -8.27 -5.55
N PRO A 61 11.78 -7.14 -4.81
CA PRO A 61 10.59 -6.40 -4.44
C PRO A 61 10.10 -5.49 -5.56
N TYR A 62 8.78 -5.32 -5.66
CA TYR A 62 8.15 -4.24 -6.38
C TYR A 62 7.37 -3.37 -5.40
N CYS A 63 7.66 -2.07 -5.36
CA CYS A 63 7.07 -1.17 -4.39
C CYS A 63 5.87 -0.42 -4.95
N VAL A 64 4.77 -0.39 -4.20
CA VAL A 64 3.56 0.39 -4.52
C VAL A 64 3.44 1.54 -3.52
N LEU A 65 3.57 2.76 -4.04
CA LEU A 65 3.37 3.99 -3.29
C LEU A 65 1.98 4.52 -3.62
N ILE A 66 1.24 4.97 -2.60
CA ILE A 66 -0.10 5.53 -2.79
C ILE A 66 -0.09 7.00 -2.38
N ASP A 67 -0.38 7.84 -3.36
CA ASP A 67 -0.59 9.27 -3.18
C ASP A 67 -2.10 9.51 -3.00
N TYR A 68 -2.52 9.71 -1.76
CA TYR A 68 -3.91 9.96 -1.38
C TYR A 68 -4.13 11.38 -0.86
N GLU A 69 -3.30 12.32 -1.35
CA GLU A 69 -3.30 13.73 -0.94
C GLU A 69 -3.02 13.92 0.56
N GLN A 70 -2.14 13.09 1.14
CA GLN A 70 -1.69 13.26 2.51
C GLN A 70 -0.99 14.61 2.70
N LEU A 71 -1.10 15.17 3.92
CA LEU A 71 -0.54 16.50 4.26
C LEU A 71 0.98 16.58 4.04
N HIS A 72 1.69 15.48 4.26
CA HIS A 72 3.15 15.43 4.16
C HIS A 72 3.60 15.01 2.75
N ILE A 73 3.54 15.93 1.79
CA ILE A 73 4.06 15.71 0.41
C ILE A 73 5.58 15.35 0.45
N ALA A 74 6.30 15.82 1.47
CA ALA A 74 7.71 15.48 1.68
C ALA A 74 7.92 13.96 1.86
N GLU A 75 6.98 13.26 2.50
CA GLU A 75 7.01 11.80 2.68
C GLU A 75 7.11 11.07 1.35
N LEU A 76 6.22 11.38 0.42
CA LEU A 76 6.20 10.74 -0.91
C LEU A 76 7.47 11.06 -1.72
N ARG A 77 8.07 12.24 -1.54
CA ARG A 77 9.33 12.60 -2.20
C ARG A 77 10.50 11.81 -1.64
N THR A 78 10.61 11.73 -0.32
CA THR A 78 11.64 10.92 0.36
C THR A 78 11.53 9.45 -0.03
N ALA A 79 10.31 8.89 -0.01
CA ALA A 79 10.04 7.53 -0.45
C ALA A 79 10.51 7.25 -1.89
N LYS A 80 10.21 8.14 -2.83
CA LYS A 80 10.65 8.00 -4.22
C LYS A 80 12.16 8.09 -4.38
N ASN A 81 12.82 8.97 -3.63
CA ASN A 81 14.26 9.11 -3.68
C ASN A 81 14.93 7.85 -3.17
N TYR A 82 14.52 7.35 -1.99
CA TYR A 82 15.03 6.09 -1.46
C TYR A 82 14.96 4.94 -2.49
N LEU A 83 13.80 4.74 -3.12
CA LEU A 83 13.62 3.66 -4.08
C LEU A 83 14.47 3.83 -5.35
N ARG A 84 14.66 5.07 -5.83
CA ARG A 84 15.52 5.37 -6.98
C ARG A 84 16.99 5.15 -6.66
N ASP A 85 17.44 5.66 -5.51
CA ASP A 85 18.84 5.59 -5.10
C ASP A 85 19.27 4.14 -4.82
N ASN A 86 18.32 3.27 -4.45
CA ASN A 86 18.52 1.83 -4.24
C ASN A 86 18.08 0.95 -5.43
N GLU A 87 17.76 1.55 -6.58
CA GLU A 87 17.36 0.86 -7.83
C GLU A 87 16.17 -0.10 -7.65
N VAL A 88 15.27 0.20 -6.69
CA VAL A 88 14.08 -0.63 -6.44
C VAL A 88 12.94 -0.22 -7.37
N PRO A 89 12.38 -1.13 -8.18
CA PRO A 89 11.25 -0.83 -9.05
C PRO A 89 10.00 -0.44 -8.27
N PHE A 90 9.29 0.59 -8.75
CA PHE A 90 8.08 1.06 -8.05
C PHE A 90 7.06 1.73 -8.96
N ARG A 91 5.81 1.76 -8.48
CA ARG A 91 4.71 2.53 -9.08
C ARG A 91 4.11 3.48 -8.05
N VAL A 92 3.74 4.67 -8.48
CA VAL A 92 2.92 5.61 -7.69
C VAL A 92 1.50 5.56 -8.21
N VAL A 93 0.57 5.19 -7.35
CA VAL A 93 -0.87 5.23 -7.62
C VAL A 93 -1.44 6.47 -6.99
N LYS A 94 -2.13 7.30 -7.76
CA LYS A 94 -2.75 8.53 -7.31
C LYS A 94 -4.23 8.30 -7.05
N LEU A 95 -4.66 8.57 -5.82
CA LEU A 95 -6.07 8.54 -5.40
C LEU A 95 -6.56 9.96 -5.20
N HIS A 96 -6.76 10.68 -6.30
CA HIS A 96 -7.35 12.02 -6.25
C HIS A 96 -8.84 11.92 -5.91
N ASP A 97 -9.36 12.97 -5.27
CA ASP A 97 -10.77 13.10 -4.88
C ASP A 97 -11.26 12.04 -3.87
N LEU A 98 -10.35 11.34 -3.20
CA LEU A 98 -10.72 10.53 -2.07
C LEU A 98 -11.14 11.46 -0.92
N ALA A 99 -12.41 11.86 -0.92
CA ALA A 99 -12.99 12.83 0.02
C ALA A 99 -13.10 12.27 1.46
N VAL A 100 -12.02 11.66 1.94
CA VAL A 100 -11.96 11.09 3.29
C VAL A 100 -11.48 12.14 4.27
N GLN A 101 -12.33 12.47 5.21
CA GLN A 101 -11.99 13.39 6.29
C GLN A 101 -11.18 12.67 7.36
N SER A 102 -9.93 13.12 7.56
CA SER A 102 -9.01 12.57 8.57
C SER A 102 -7.97 13.61 8.96
N GLY A 103 -7.40 13.47 10.14
CA GLY A 103 -6.24 14.26 10.56
C GLY A 103 -5.06 14.17 9.59
N LEU A 104 -4.86 13.01 8.93
CA LEU A 104 -3.78 12.81 7.95
C LEU A 104 -4.03 13.50 6.61
N THR A 105 -5.28 13.76 6.25
CA THR A 105 -5.62 14.47 5.00
C THR A 105 -5.85 15.96 5.22
N GLY A 106 -5.83 16.43 6.47
CA GLY A 106 -6.14 17.82 6.82
C GLY A 106 -7.57 18.26 6.56
N ARG A 107 -8.45 17.33 6.17
CA ARG A 107 -9.84 17.61 5.75
C ARG A 107 -10.89 17.25 6.82
N GLY A 108 -10.48 16.95 8.06
CA GLY A 108 -11.42 16.49 9.08
C GLY A 108 -11.21 17.08 10.46
N GLU A 109 -12.27 17.08 11.26
CA GLU A 109 -12.15 17.36 12.69
C GLU A 109 -11.44 16.20 13.39
N LYS A 110 -10.52 16.51 14.29
CA LYS A 110 -9.87 15.52 15.15
C LYS A 110 -10.95 14.80 15.98
N GLY A 111 -10.82 13.48 16.08
CA GLY A 111 -11.71 12.69 16.96
C GLY A 111 -13.13 12.45 16.43
N ARG A 112 -13.36 12.47 15.11
CA ARG A 112 -14.68 12.26 14.50
C ARG A 112 -15.35 10.92 14.89
N PHE A 113 -14.54 9.89 15.20
CA PHE A 113 -15.06 8.59 15.60
C PHE A 113 -14.68 8.32 17.05
N GLU A 114 -15.67 8.16 17.92
CA GLU A 114 -15.45 7.86 19.32
C GLU A 114 -14.70 6.52 19.50
N GLY A 115 -13.64 6.52 20.30
CA GLY A 115 -12.84 5.33 20.56
C GLY A 115 -11.86 4.95 19.43
N VAL A 116 -11.72 5.78 18.38
CA VAL A 116 -10.79 5.54 17.28
C VAL A 116 -9.68 6.60 17.32
N HIS A 117 -8.44 6.18 17.08
CA HIS A 117 -7.29 7.08 17.06
C HIS A 117 -7.48 8.21 16.03
N GLU A 118 -7.14 9.45 16.41
CA GLU A 118 -7.36 10.65 15.57
C GLU A 118 -6.67 10.61 14.20
N MET A 119 -5.62 9.79 14.07
CA MET A 119 -4.90 9.56 12.81
C MET A 119 -5.55 8.50 11.92
N HIS A 120 -6.68 7.94 12.33
CA HIS A 120 -7.38 6.93 11.55
C HIS A 120 -7.98 7.54 10.27
N VAL A 121 -7.68 6.92 9.14
CA VAL A 121 -8.33 7.17 7.85
C VAL A 121 -9.24 6.00 7.55
N PRO A 122 -10.57 6.21 7.51
CA PRO A 122 -11.52 5.10 7.32
C PRO A 122 -11.19 4.25 6.10
N SER A 123 -11.07 2.93 6.31
CA SER A 123 -10.84 1.92 5.26
C SER A 123 -9.62 2.15 4.37
N ARG A 124 -8.69 3.03 4.76
CA ARG A 124 -7.51 3.36 3.95
C ARG A 124 -6.69 2.12 3.59
N ASN A 125 -6.35 1.31 4.56
CA ASN A 125 -5.49 0.15 4.36
C ASN A 125 -6.21 -0.96 3.59
N LEU A 126 -7.54 -1.08 3.73
CA LEU A 126 -8.36 -1.96 2.89
C LEU A 126 -8.24 -1.59 1.40
N MET A 127 -8.33 -0.29 1.08
CA MET A 127 -8.15 0.20 -0.30
C MET A 127 -6.73 -0.04 -0.79
N PHE A 128 -5.72 0.24 0.04
CA PHE A 128 -4.32 0.08 -0.33
C PHE A 128 -3.97 -1.37 -0.64
N VAL A 129 -4.46 -2.30 0.17
CA VAL A 129 -4.28 -3.74 -0.08
C VAL A 129 -5.00 -4.16 -1.36
N GLY A 130 -6.21 -3.66 -1.62
CA GLY A 130 -6.93 -3.94 -2.87
C GLY A 130 -6.18 -3.46 -4.12
N ILE A 131 -5.57 -2.26 -4.06
CA ILE A 131 -4.74 -1.73 -5.15
C ILE A 131 -3.47 -2.57 -5.33
N ALA A 132 -2.79 -2.91 -4.23
CA ALA A 132 -1.60 -3.74 -4.28
C ALA A 132 -1.91 -5.14 -4.83
N ALA A 133 -3.07 -5.71 -4.47
CA ALA A 133 -3.53 -7.00 -4.97
C ALA A 133 -3.76 -6.97 -6.48
N SER A 134 -4.42 -5.93 -7.00
CA SER A 134 -4.62 -5.77 -8.45
C SER A 134 -3.29 -5.69 -9.21
N ILE A 135 -2.29 -4.99 -8.65
CA ILE A 135 -0.95 -4.89 -9.25
C ILE A 135 -0.21 -6.22 -9.16
N ALA A 136 -0.27 -6.90 -8.01
CA ALA A 136 0.35 -8.21 -7.80
C ALA A 136 -0.21 -9.24 -8.76
N GLU A 137 -1.53 -9.27 -8.96
CA GLU A 137 -2.21 -10.17 -9.90
C GLU A 137 -1.77 -9.92 -11.35
N ASP A 138 -1.71 -8.64 -11.79
CA ASP A 138 -1.24 -8.27 -13.14
C ASP A 138 0.22 -8.69 -13.39
N MET A 139 1.04 -8.72 -12.34
CA MET A 139 2.45 -9.11 -12.38
C MET A 139 2.69 -10.60 -12.15
N GLY A 140 1.68 -11.37 -11.77
CA GLY A 140 1.81 -12.78 -11.40
C GLY A 140 2.51 -13.00 -10.05
N VAL A 141 2.51 -11.99 -9.17
CA VAL A 141 3.09 -12.05 -7.82
C VAL A 141 2.02 -12.52 -6.82
N ASP A 142 2.35 -13.49 -5.99
CA ASP A 142 1.41 -14.11 -5.04
C ASP A 142 1.50 -13.56 -3.61
N THR A 143 2.41 -12.63 -3.35
CA THR A 143 2.70 -12.17 -1.99
C THR A 143 2.75 -10.64 -1.91
N ILE A 144 2.02 -10.08 -0.94
CA ILE A 144 2.04 -8.66 -0.60
C ILE A 144 2.57 -8.51 0.82
N TRP A 145 3.55 -7.63 1.01
CA TRP A 145 4.01 -7.23 2.34
C TRP A 145 3.40 -5.90 2.76
N TYR A 146 2.88 -5.89 3.98
CA TYR A 146 2.24 -4.76 4.63
C TYR A 146 2.99 -4.39 5.91
N GLY A 147 3.28 -3.11 6.08
CA GLY A 147 4.13 -2.59 7.15
C GLY A 147 3.37 -2.34 8.45
N ALA A 148 2.78 -3.37 9.05
CA ALA A 148 2.29 -3.31 10.43
C ALA A 148 3.37 -3.79 11.40
N ASP A 149 3.61 -3.05 12.47
CA ASP A 149 4.56 -3.36 13.53
C ASP A 149 3.87 -3.65 14.88
N PHE A 150 4.67 -3.94 15.92
CA PHE A 150 4.14 -4.25 17.26
C PHE A 150 3.47 -3.03 17.91
N SER A 151 3.85 -1.80 17.60
CA SER A 151 3.23 -0.59 18.15
C SER A 151 1.81 -0.38 17.60
N ASP A 152 1.56 -0.75 16.36
CA ASP A 152 0.22 -0.72 15.76
C ASP A 152 -0.73 -1.67 16.48
N PHE A 153 -0.22 -2.85 16.88
CA PHE A 153 -0.96 -3.81 17.69
C PHE A 153 -1.29 -3.25 19.09
N ILE A 154 -0.32 -2.62 19.76
CA ILE A 154 -0.54 -2.00 21.08
C ILE A 154 -1.56 -0.87 20.99
N ASN A 155 -1.49 -0.05 19.93
CA ASN A 155 -2.43 1.04 19.66
C ASN A 155 -3.80 0.57 19.18
N GLN A 156 -4.00 -0.74 19.05
CA GLN A 156 -5.26 -1.38 18.66
C GLN A 156 -5.84 -0.86 17.34
N PHE A 157 -4.98 -0.57 16.35
CA PHE A 157 -5.46 -0.27 15.01
C PHE A 157 -6.14 -1.52 14.42
N PRO A 158 -7.44 -1.46 14.09
CA PRO A 158 -8.20 -2.65 13.68
C PRO A 158 -7.58 -3.36 12.46
N ASP A 159 -7.03 -2.59 11.54
CA ASP A 159 -6.42 -3.04 10.28
C ASP A 159 -4.96 -3.52 10.44
N CYS A 160 -4.45 -3.55 11.68
CA CYS A 160 -3.18 -4.18 12.05
C CYS A 160 -3.36 -5.42 12.95
N MET A 161 -4.63 -5.81 13.19
CA MET A 161 -4.96 -6.94 14.07
C MET A 161 -5.09 -8.25 13.29
N GLN A 162 -4.74 -9.36 13.95
CA GLN A 162 -4.83 -10.71 13.37
C GLN A 162 -6.18 -11.05 12.72
N PRO A 163 -7.34 -10.71 13.30
CA PRO A 163 -8.64 -10.98 12.68
C PRO A 163 -8.79 -10.27 11.32
N TRP A 164 -8.28 -9.04 11.18
CA TRP A 164 -8.32 -8.31 9.93
C TRP A 164 -7.44 -8.97 8.85
N PHE A 165 -6.19 -9.35 9.21
CA PHE A 165 -5.30 -10.08 8.31
C PHE A 165 -5.91 -11.41 7.87
N GLY A 166 -6.54 -12.15 8.79
CA GLY A 166 -7.23 -13.39 8.47
C GLY A 166 -8.35 -13.18 7.44
N ALA A 167 -9.22 -12.20 7.67
CA ALA A 167 -10.31 -11.87 6.77
C ALA A 167 -9.79 -11.40 5.38
N MET A 168 -8.77 -10.54 5.36
CA MET A 168 -8.16 -10.08 4.10
C MET A 168 -7.54 -11.23 3.31
N ASN A 169 -6.84 -12.15 3.95
CA ASN A 169 -6.27 -13.30 3.29
C ASN A 169 -7.35 -14.22 2.70
N GLU A 170 -8.48 -14.42 3.38
CA GLU A 170 -9.59 -15.19 2.80
C GLU A 170 -10.19 -14.49 1.59
N VAL A 171 -10.34 -13.15 1.61
CA VAL A 171 -10.79 -12.39 0.43
C VAL A 171 -9.79 -12.52 -0.71
N LEU A 172 -8.51 -12.27 -0.47
CA LEU A 172 -7.46 -12.30 -1.49
C LEU A 172 -7.27 -13.68 -2.12
N LYS A 173 -7.55 -14.74 -1.36
CA LYS A 173 -7.48 -16.12 -1.82
C LYS A 173 -8.53 -16.47 -2.88
N ILE A 174 -9.69 -15.83 -2.83
CA ILE A 174 -10.84 -16.12 -3.70
C ILE A 174 -11.13 -15.00 -4.70
N ASN A 175 -10.42 -13.86 -4.60
CA ASN A 175 -10.71 -12.67 -5.40
C ASN A 175 -10.34 -12.81 -6.89
N GLY A 176 -9.33 -13.59 -7.21
CA GLY A 176 -8.80 -13.74 -8.56
C GLY A 176 -8.42 -15.19 -8.89
N PRO A 177 -7.91 -15.43 -10.10
CA PRO A 177 -7.51 -16.78 -10.54
C PRO A 177 -6.28 -17.31 -9.77
N ASN A 178 -5.45 -16.41 -9.24
CA ASN A 178 -4.25 -16.75 -8.47
C ASN A 178 -4.42 -16.27 -7.03
N PRO A 179 -4.30 -17.16 -6.04
CA PRO A 179 -4.34 -16.78 -4.63
C PRO A 179 -3.21 -15.82 -4.29
N ILE A 180 -3.55 -14.71 -3.65
CA ILE A 180 -2.58 -13.73 -3.13
C ILE A 180 -2.57 -13.82 -1.61
N ARG A 181 -1.39 -13.67 -1.01
CA ARG A 181 -1.18 -13.65 0.44
C ARG A 181 -0.75 -12.28 0.90
N LEU A 182 -1.41 -11.79 1.95
CA LEU A 182 -1.02 -10.59 2.68
C LEU A 182 -0.22 -10.99 3.91
N GLU A 183 0.99 -10.52 4.01
CA GLU A 183 1.91 -10.80 5.11
C GLU A 183 2.35 -9.51 5.81
N ALA A 184 2.49 -9.55 7.13
CA ALA A 184 3.03 -8.47 7.94
C ALA A 184 4.35 -8.93 8.61
N PRO A 185 5.48 -8.86 7.90
CA PRO A 185 6.74 -9.45 8.38
C PRO A 185 7.29 -8.74 9.62
N LEU A 186 6.81 -7.55 9.95
CA LEU A 186 7.28 -6.76 11.08
C LEU A 186 6.36 -6.81 12.31
N ALA A 187 5.24 -7.55 12.27
CA ALA A 187 4.22 -7.55 13.31
C ALA A 187 4.72 -7.89 14.73
N GLY A 188 5.84 -8.61 14.85
CA GLY A 188 6.48 -8.93 16.13
C GLY A 188 7.62 -7.99 16.54
N LEU A 189 7.93 -6.95 15.74
CA LEU A 189 9.07 -6.06 15.97
C LEU A 189 8.61 -4.73 16.56
N THR A 190 9.33 -4.28 17.59
CA THR A 190 9.14 -2.91 18.11
C THR A 190 9.81 -1.88 17.20
N LYS A 191 9.35 -0.62 17.25
CA LYS A 191 9.94 0.49 16.48
C LYS A 191 11.43 0.64 16.73
N GLU A 192 11.86 0.50 17.99
CA GLU A 192 13.27 0.51 18.35
C GLU A 192 14.05 -0.61 17.65
N THR A 193 13.49 -1.82 17.62
CA THR A 193 14.12 -2.95 16.92
C THR A 193 14.25 -2.67 15.43
N ILE A 194 13.21 -2.13 14.79
CA ILE A 194 13.20 -1.76 13.37
C ILE A 194 14.30 -0.75 13.06
N LEU A 195 14.38 0.34 13.83
CA LEU A 195 15.42 1.36 13.67
C LEU A 195 16.83 0.80 13.87
N ASN A 196 17.03 -0.04 14.88
CA ASN A 196 18.32 -0.70 15.11
C ASN A 196 18.70 -1.65 13.97
N MET A 197 17.74 -2.34 13.34
CA MET A 197 17.98 -3.19 12.18
C MET A 197 18.37 -2.37 10.95
N LEU A 198 17.74 -1.23 10.70
CA LEU A 198 18.08 -0.31 9.61
C LEU A 198 19.47 0.26 9.79
N LYS A 199 19.79 0.76 10.99
CA LYS A 199 21.13 1.26 11.33
C LYS A 199 22.22 0.23 11.10
N LYS A 200 22.01 -1.04 11.47
CA LYS A 200 22.96 -2.13 11.22
C LYS A 200 23.16 -2.42 9.72
N ARG A 201 22.20 -2.07 8.88
CA ARG A 201 22.29 -2.19 7.42
C ARG A 201 22.88 -0.96 6.73
N GLY A 202 23.22 0.09 7.51
CA GLY A 202 23.81 1.32 7.00
C GLY A 202 22.82 2.30 6.39
N VAL A 203 21.52 2.11 6.62
CA VAL A 203 20.49 3.07 6.18
C VAL A 203 20.58 4.33 7.04
N ASP A 204 20.75 5.50 6.40
CA ASP A 204 20.79 6.78 7.08
C ASP A 204 19.36 7.19 7.51
N GLU A 205 19.21 7.69 8.74
CA GLU A 205 17.93 8.22 9.24
C GLU A 205 17.34 9.33 8.35
N LYS A 206 18.18 10.04 7.59
CA LYS A 206 17.75 11.06 6.62
C LYS A 206 17.06 10.48 5.37
N GLU A 207 17.28 9.22 5.09
CA GLU A 207 16.64 8.50 3.99
C GLU A 207 15.24 8.00 4.38
N ILE A 208 14.92 8.08 5.67
CA ILE A 208 13.65 7.62 6.24
C ILE A 208 12.81 8.83 6.61
N PHE A 209 11.55 8.84 6.19
CA PHE A 209 10.63 9.85 6.67
C PHE A 209 10.26 9.56 8.13
N SER A 210 10.65 10.45 9.04
CA SER A 210 10.35 10.39 10.49
C SER A 210 9.22 11.35 10.86
N GLY A 211 8.07 11.26 10.17
CA GLY A 211 6.93 12.18 10.35
C GLY A 211 6.24 12.18 11.71
N TYR A 212 6.77 11.42 12.67
CA TYR A 212 6.23 11.33 14.03
C TYR A 212 7.14 11.96 15.10
N GLY A 213 8.19 12.70 14.68
CA GLY A 213 9.19 13.26 15.60
C GLY A 213 8.89 14.65 16.16
N ASP A 214 7.85 15.34 15.69
CA ASP A 214 7.52 16.71 16.06
C ASP A 214 6.02 16.87 16.46
N LEU A 215 5.46 15.92 17.19
CA LEU A 215 4.15 16.07 17.85
C LEU A 215 4.30 16.05 19.37
#